data_9d95fe2965888f67a80d9c199988f717
#
_entry.id   9d95fe2965888f67a80d9c199988f717
#
_cell.length_a   1.000
_cell.length_b   1.000
_cell.length_c   1.000
_cell.angle_alpha   90.00
_cell.angle_beta   90.00
_cell.angle_gamma   90.00
#
_symmetry.space_group_name_H-M   'P 1'
#
loop_
_entity.id
_entity.type
_entity.pdbx_description
1 polymer ?
#
loop_
_entity_poly.entity_id
_entity_poly.type
_entity_poly.pdbx_seq_one_letter_code
_entity_poly.pdbx_strand_id
1 'polypeptide(L)'
;MLYVTPALESQDQRVLHEIEDMRRDLKYRLAENHRWDGQLRRQLQARAIQGSNSIEGYHASVEDIESIMSGEEPLETSSRVAREIAGYQQALTYIQLLARASVFRYDVGLMNGLNFMMIGHHSDKTPGVVRPGSIYIRDYDTGEVVYEGPDVELVPGLLDELIAWLNEGDLDAPGYVRAAMAHLNLVKIHPWRDGNGRMSRALQTLVLGRDQITTPEFSSIEEWLGQPQVTLKYYAVLGEVGGRLWSPHGDTLSWVRFCLRAHHLQAQRVARRLAEAGEIWVLLEKQIEADGLNPRAVSALYEVFVNRRLRRTRYQADEVLSQGQAVRDLRDLAAKGWLRPYGETKGRYYAPGPRMAVIKADFAERAEPLRDPYV
;
A
#
# COMPACT_ATOMS: atom_id res chain seq x y z
N MET A 1 -7.49 5.89 -28.49
CA MET A 1 -7.62 7.17 -27.74
C MET A 1 -7.85 6.85 -26.27
N LEU A 2 -7.10 7.50 -25.37
CA LEU A 2 -7.19 7.36 -23.91
C LEU A 2 -8.26 8.27 -23.32
N TYR A 3 -8.63 8.01 -22.05
CA TYR A 3 -9.36 8.98 -21.23
C TYR A 3 -8.49 10.23 -21.01
N VAL A 4 -9.11 11.40 -21.14
CA VAL A 4 -8.42 12.69 -21.12
C VAL A 4 -8.39 13.25 -19.69
N THR A 5 -7.28 13.88 -19.34
CA THR A 5 -7.12 14.59 -18.06
C THR A 5 -8.14 15.73 -17.96
N PRO A 6 -8.94 15.81 -16.89
CA PRO A 6 -9.99 16.81 -16.76
C PRO A 6 -9.41 18.18 -16.37
N ALA A 7 -10.14 19.24 -16.68
CA ALA A 7 -9.89 20.55 -16.08
C ALA A 7 -10.24 20.54 -14.59
N LEU A 8 -9.33 21.03 -13.76
CA LEU A 8 -9.50 21.11 -12.31
C LEU A 8 -10.22 22.42 -11.91
N GLU A 9 -11.16 22.32 -10.97
CA GLU A 9 -11.80 23.46 -10.36
C GLU A 9 -10.98 24.03 -9.18
N SER A 10 -11.34 25.21 -8.69
CA SER A 10 -10.64 25.86 -7.57
C SER A 10 -10.60 25.01 -6.31
N GLN A 11 -11.63 24.18 -6.09
CA GLN A 11 -11.66 23.24 -4.96
C GLN A 11 -10.63 22.13 -5.10
N ASP A 12 -10.47 21.58 -6.30
CA ASP A 12 -9.52 20.52 -6.59
C ASP A 12 -8.08 21.04 -6.42
N GLN A 13 -7.82 22.27 -6.85
CA GLN A 13 -6.52 22.93 -6.68
C GLN A 13 -6.18 23.15 -5.20
N ARG A 14 -7.16 23.53 -4.36
CA ARG A 14 -6.96 23.63 -2.90
C ARG A 14 -6.60 22.27 -2.30
N VAL A 15 -7.33 21.23 -2.66
CA VAL A 15 -7.06 19.87 -2.16
C VAL A 15 -5.67 19.38 -2.57
N LEU A 16 -5.26 19.65 -3.80
CA LEU A 16 -3.89 19.37 -4.26
C LEU A 16 -2.85 20.10 -3.42
N HIS A 17 -3.03 21.38 -3.19
CA HIS A 17 -2.11 22.18 -2.37
C HIS A 17 -2.00 21.63 -0.94
N GLU A 18 -3.13 21.29 -0.31
CA GLU A 18 -3.13 20.67 1.03
C GLU A 18 -2.39 19.32 1.05
N ILE A 19 -2.56 18.50 0.00
CA ILE A 19 -1.81 17.23 -0.12
C ILE A 19 -0.30 17.50 -0.24
N GLU A 20 0.08 18.45 -1.08
CA GLU A 20 1.49 18.81 -1.31
C GLU A 20 2.14 19.35 -0.03
N ASP A 21 1.44 20.20 0.73
CA ASP A 21 1.94 20.71 2.01
C ASP A 21 2.14 19.61 3.03
N MET A 22 1.15 18.73 3.21
CA MET A 22 1.27 17.55 4.10
C MET A 22 2.42 16.64 3.69
N ARG A 23 2.64 16.43 2.39
CA ARG A 23 3.74 15.58 1.89
C ARG A 23 5.11 16.25 2.02
N ARG A 24 5.17 17.57 1.87
CA ARG A 24 6.39 18.35 2.12
C ARG A 24 6.80 18.29 3.58
N ASP A 25 5.85 18.49 4.50
CA ASP A 25 6.08 18.36 5.94
C ASP A 25 6.53 16.94 6.30
N LEU A 26 5.89 15.92 5.76
CA LEU A 26 6.28 14.54 5.94
C LEU A 26 7.71 14.27 5.45
N LYS A 27 8.09 14.77 4.26
CA LYS A 27 9.44 14.62 3.72
C LYS A 27 10.48 15.29 4.62
N TYR A 28 10.16 16.45 5.17
CA TYR A 28 11.04 17.15 6.11
C TYR A 28 11.26 16.34 7.40
N ARG A 29 10.19 15.84 8.02
CA ARG A 29 10.24 15.02 9.23
C ARG A 29 11.00 13.70 9.04
N LEU A 30 10.87 13.08 7.86
CA LEU A 30 11.57 11.85 7.50
C LEU A 30 13.04 12.05 7.11
N ALA A 31 13.51 13.30 7.00
CA ALA A 31 14.93 13.59 6.78
C ALA A 31 15.78 13.35 8.05
N GLU A 32 15.16 13.37 9.23
CA GLU A 32 15.79 12.95 10.48
C GLU A 32 15.71 11.43 10.61
N ASN A 33 16.83 10.79 10.98
CA ASN A 33 16.87 9.34 11.17
C ASN A 33 16.40 9.00 12.59
N HIS A 34 15.27 8.29 12.68
CA HIS A 34 14.76 7.77 13.94
C HIS A 34 14.93 6.26 14.02
N ARG A 35 15.10 5.71 15.22
CA ARG A 35 15.26 4.27 15.44
C ARG A 35 14.04 3.46 15.00
N TRP A 36 12.85 4.03 14.99
CA TRP A 36 11.60 3.42 14.59
C TRP A 36 11.26 3.55 13.08
N ASP A 37 12.04 4.31 12.30
CA ASP A 37 11.75 4.58 10.87
C ASP A 37 11.61 3.31 10.05
N GLY A 38 12.51 2.36 10.24
CA GLY A 38 12.47 1.10 9.53
C GLY A 38 11.19 0.29 9.80
N GLN A 39 10.73 0.28 11.05
CA GLN A 39 9.50 -0.41 11.45
C GLN A 39 8.27 0.30 10.87
N LEU A 40 8.21 1.64 10.93
CA LEU A 40 7.11 2.41 10.35
C LEU A 40 7.01 2.19 8.83
N ARG A 41 8.14 2.25 8.10
CA ARG A 41 8.16 2.03 6.64
C ARG A 41 7.63 0.63 6.28
N ARG A 42 8.08 -0.41 6.99
CA ARG A 42 7.58 -1.78 6.77
C ARG A 42 6.09 -1.89 7.02
N GLN A 43 5.61 -1.31 8.12
CA GLN A 43 4.20 -1.32 8.46
C GLN A 43 3.36 -0.64 7.35
N LEU A 44 3.78 0.52 6.87
CA LEU A 44 3.08 1.23 5.80
C LEU A 44 3.06 0.42 4.50
N GLN A 45 4.18 -0.21 4.15
CA GLN A 45 4.26 -1.09 2.99
C GLN A 45 3.36 -2.32 3.15
N ALA A 46 3.37 -2.97 4.32
CA ALA A 46 2.51 -4.12 4.59
C ALA A 46 1.03 -3.76 4.50
N ARG A 47 0.62 -2.58 4.98
CA ARG A 47 -0.76 -2.07 4.86
C ARG A 47 -1.16 -1.73 3.42
N ALA A 48 -0.26 -1.19 2.63
CA ALA A 48 -0.50 -0.98 1.20
C ALA A 48 -0.71 -2.33 0.47
N ILE A 49 0.16 -3.30 0.73
CA ILE A 49 0.02 -4.66 0.18
C ILE A 49 -1.29 -5.31 0.64
N GLN A 50 -1.65 -5.18 1.93
CA GLN A 50 -2.92 -5.65 2.47
C GLN A 50 -4.10 -5.05 1.73
N GLY A 51 -4.13 -3.72 1.61
CA GLY A 51 -5.20 -2.99 0.94
C GLY A 51 -5.40 -3.44 -0.49
N SER A 52 -4.33 -3.46 -1.28
CA SER A 52 -4.40 -3.85 -2.69
C SER A 52 -4.88 -5.28 -2.90
N ASN A 53 -4.38 -6.23 -2.09
CA ASN A 53 -4.77 -7.63 -2.21
C ASN A 53 -6.18 -7.89 -1.67
N SER A 54 -6.63 -7.17 -0.63
CA SER A 54 -7.99 -7.31 -0.09
C SER A 54 -9.07 -6.90 -1.08
N ILE A 55 -8.81 -5.90 -1.94
CA ILE A 55 -9.69 -5.50 -3.05
C ILE A 55 -9.94 -6.67 -4.00
N GLU A 56 -8.96 -7.53 -4.21
CA GLU A 56 -9.03 -8.72 -5.06
C GLU A 56 -9.53 -9.98 -4.30
N GLY A 57 -9.97 -9.83 -3.04
CA GLY A 57 -10.44 -10.94 -2.20
C GLY A 57 -9.35 -11.76 -1.52
N TYR A 58 -8.09 -11.33 -1.55
CA TYR A 58 -6.98 -11.99 -0.88
C TYR A 58 -6.72 -11.33 0.48
N HIS A 59 -7.28 -11.91 1.53
CA HIS A 59 -7.22 -11.35 2.89
C HIS A 59 -6.11 -12.00 3.72
N ALA A 60 -5.30 -11.15 4.36
CA ALA A 60 -4.28 -11.54 5.33
C ALA A 60 -4.14 -10.46 6.40
N SER A 61 -3.63 -10.82 7.59
CA SER A 61 -3.26 -9.83 8.60
C SER A 61 -2.00 -9.08 8.19
N VAL A 62 -1.80 -7.87 8.72
CA VAL A 62 -0.57 -7.08 8.48
C VAL A 62 0.65 -7.88 8.94
N GLU A 63 0.54 -8.57 10.07
CA GLU A 63 1.60 -9.38 10.66
C GLU A 63 2.01 -10.57 9.78
N ASP A 64 1.04 -11.23 9.15
CA ASP A 64 1.33 -12.30 8.19
C ASP A 64 1.96 -11.77 6.90
N ILE A 65 1.53 -10.57 6.46
CA ILE A 65 2.16 -9.88 5.31
C ILE A 65 3.61 -9.51 5.63
N GLU A 66 3.89 -8.96 6.81
CA GLU A 66 5.27 -8.67 7.24
C GLU A 66 6.12 -9.94 7.35
N SER A 67 5.53 -11.06 7.77
CA SER A 67 6.20 -12.37 7.77
C SER A 67 6.57 -12.77 6.34
N ILE A 68 5.64 -12.67 5.39
CA ILE A 68 5.88 -12.96 3.96
C ILE A 68 6.98 -12.03 3.41
N MET A 69 6.92 -10.73 3.70
CA MET A 69 7.92 -9.75 3.29
C MET A 69 9.33 -10.07 3.82
N SER A 70 9.41 -10.74 4.96
CA SER A 70 10.67 -11.17 5.59
C SER A 70 11.12 -12.58 5.17
N GLY A 71 10.38 -13.25 4.28
CA GLY A 71 10.65 -14.63 3.86
C GLY A 71 10.29 -15.68 4.92
N GLU A 72 9.46 -15.31 5.91
CA GLU A 72 8.97 -16.23 6.93
C GLU A 72 7.58 -16.78 6.56
N GLU A 73 7.26 -17.99 7.00
CA GLU A 73 5.93 -18.56 6.83
C GLU A 73 4.89 -17.76 7.65
N PRO A 74 3.75 -17.35 7.03
CA PRO A 74 2.66 -16.73 7.76
C PRO A 74 2.02 -17.72 8.74
N LEU A 75 1.36 -17.22 9.78
CA LEU A 75 0.73 -18.09 10.81
C LEU A 75 -0.69 -18.52 10.46
N GLU A 76 -1.48 -17.62 9.84
CA GLU A 76 -2.90 -17.83 9.61
C GLU A 76 -3.26 -17.76 8.11
N THR A 77 -2.38 -17.20 7.28
CA THR A 77 -2.64 -17.01 5.86
C THR A 77 -2.38 -18.29 5.07
N SER A 78 -3.34 -18.70 4.24
CA SER A 78 -3.20 -19.88 3.39
C SER A 78 -2.05 -19.70 2.37
N SER A 79 -1.44 -20.81 1.94
CA SER A 79 -0.37 -20.79 0.95
C SER A 79 -0.77 -20.19 -0.40
N ARG A 80 -2.06 -20.26 -0.77
CA ARG A 80 -2.60 -19.60 -1.95
C ARG A 80 -2.54 -18.08 -1.80
N VAL A 81 -3.10 -17.53 -0.73
CA VAL A 81 -3.11 -16.09 -0.46
C VAL A 81 -1.68 -15.58 -0.24
N ALA A 82 -0.82 -16.35 0.42
CA ALA A 82 0.58 -15.98 0.62
C ALA A 82 1.34 -15.78 -0.72
N ARG A 83 1.04 -16.59 -1.74
CA ARG A 83 1.64 -16.44 -3.09
C ARG A 83 1.17 -15.18 -3.80
N GLU A 84 -0.12 -14.83 -3.69
CA GLU A 84 -0.66 -13.57 -4.24
C GLU A 84 0.04 -12.36 -3.61
N ILE A 85 0.17 -12.36 -2.29
CA ILE A 85 0.84 -11.30 -1.52
C ILE A 85 2.31 -11.20 -1.90
N ALA A 86 3.03 -12.33 -1.98
CA ALA A 86 4.44 -12.37 -2.33
C ALA A 86 4.70 -11.84 -3.76
N GLY A 87 3.84 -12.19 -4.72
CA GLY A 87 3.93 -11.68 -6.09
C GLY A 87 3.73 -10.15 -6.14
N TYR A 88 2.72 -9.64 -5.45
CA TYR A 88 2.48 -8.20 -5.38
C TYR A 88 3.62 -7.46 -4.66
N GLN A 89 4.12 -7.99 -3.54
CA GLN A 89 5.28 -7.45 -2.84
C GLN A 89 6.52 -7.37 -3.74
N GLN A 90 6.79 -8.41 -4.52
CA GLN A 90 7.93 -8.43 -5.45
C GLN A 90 7.84 -7.28 -6.47
N ALA A 91 6.66 -7.07 -7.06
CA ALA A 91 6.42 -5.98 -7.99
C ALA A 91 6.58 -4.60 -7.32
N LEU A 92 6.03 -4.40 -6.11
CA LEU A 92 6.21 -3.13 -5.37
C LEU A 92 7.67 -2.87 -5.00
N THR A 93 8.42 -3.90 -4.62
CA THR A 93 9.86 -3.76 -4.34
C THR A 93 10.61 -3.29 -5.58
N TYR A 94 10.29 -3.86 -6.74
CA TYR A 94 10.89 -3.42 -8.00
C TYR A 94 10.48 -1.99 -8.36
N ILE A 95 9.23 -1.60 -8.16
CA ILE A 95 8.74 -0.23 -8.34
C ILE A 95 9.51 0.77 -7.46
N GLN A 96 9.85 0.42 -6.22
CA GLN A 96 10.65 1.28 -5.33
C GLN A 96 12.06 1.53 -5.89
N LEU A 97 12.67 0.52 -6.53
CA LEU A 97 13.96 0.67 -7.21
C LEU A 97 13.83 1.55 -8.47
N LEU A 98 12.81 1.30 -9.28
CA LEU A 98 12.52 2.07 -10.49
C LEU A 98 12.21 3.54 -10.19
N ALA A 99 11.52 3.84 -9.09
CA ALA A 99 11.24 5.20 -8.66
C ALA A 99 12.50 6.03 -8.44
N ARG A 100 13.62 5.40 -8.08
CA ARG A 100 14.92 6.02 -7.81
C ARG A 100 15.92 5.90 -8.96
N ALA A 101 15.59 5.15 -10.01
CA ALA A 101 16.51 4.93 -11.13
C ALA A 101 16.80 6.24 -11.88
N SER A 102 18.07 6.51 -12.13
CA SER A 102 18.51 7.71 -12.88
C SER A 102 18.16 7.61 -14.37
N VAL A 103 18.16 6.41 -14.92
CA VAL A 103 17.73 6.11 -16.30
C VAL A 103 16.45 5.29 -16.21
N PHE A 104 15.37 5.84 -16.72
CA PHE A 104 14.06 5.20 -16.68
C PHE A 104 13.19 5.64 -17.86
N ARG A 105 12.47 4.68 -18.43
CA ARG A 105 11.42 4.93 -19.42
C ARG A 105 10.33 3.88 -19.21
N TYR A 106 9.07 4.30 -19.36
CA TYR A 106 7.96 3.34 -19.43
C TYR A 106 8.01 2.62 -20.77
N ASP A 107 7.80 1.32 -20.76
CA ASP A 107 7.61 0.49 -21.95
C ASP A 107 6.69 -0.70 -21.65
N VAL A 108 6.21 -1.37 -22.71
CA VAL A 108 5.30 -2.52 -22.61
C VAL A 108 5.98 -3.71 -21.92
N GLY A 109 7.29 -3.88 -22.10
CA GLY A 109 8.06 -4.94 -21.45
C GLY A 109 8.06 -4.78 -19.93
N LEU A 110 8.23 -3.54 -19.43
CA LEU A 110 8.12 -3.23 -18.01
C LEU A 110 6.73 -3.57 -17.47
N MET A 111 5.65 -3.15 -18.17
CA MET A 111 4.28 -3.43 -17.74
C MET A 111 4.00 -4.94 -17.68
N ASN A 112 4.41 -5.67 -18.71
CA ASN A 112 4.29 -7.12 -18.76
C ASN A 112 5.13 -7.81 -17.68
N GLY A 113 6.35 -7.32 -17.41
CA GLY A 113 7.22 -7.83 -16.36
C GLY A 113 6.63 -7.66 -14.96
N LEU A 114 6.04 -6.49 -14.67
CA LEU A 114 5.34 -6.23 -13.41
C LEU A 114 4.12 -7.14 -13.24
N ASN A 115 3.30 -7.31 -14.29
CA ASN A 115 2.18 -8.25 -14.25
C ASN A 115 2.66 -9.69 -14.01
N PHE A 116 3.74 -10.12 -14.70
CA PHE A 116 4.34 -11.43 -14.45
C PHE A 116 4.80 -11.60 -13.01
N MET A 117 5.45 -10.61 -12.40
CA MET A 117 5.84 -10.67 -10.99
C MET A 117 4.63 -10.88 -10.08
N MET A 118 3.51 -10.21 -10.35
CA MET A 118 2.30 -10.27 -9.52
C MET A 118 1.57 -11.62 -9.60
N ILE A 119 1.43 -12.17 -10.80
CA ILE A 119 0.58 -13.34 -11.05
C ILE A 119 1.31 -14.53 -11.67
N GLY A 120 2.66 -14.52 -11.68
CA GLY A 120 3.48 -15.57 -12.33
C GLY A 120 3.24 -16.98 -11.81
N HIS A 121 2.67 -17.13 -10.64
CA HIS A 121 2.25 -18.41 -10.06
C HIS A 121 0.95 -18.97 -10.66
N HIS A 122 0.25 -18.22 -11.53
CA HIS A 122 -0.94 -18.62 -12.26
C HIS A 122 -0.62 -18.86 -13.73
N SER A 123 -0.01 -19.99 -14.08
CA SER A 123 0.37 -20.30 -15.46
C SER A 123 -0.80 -20.33 -16.44
N ASP A 124 -2.00 -20.65 -15.97
CA ASP A 124 -3.25 -20.67 -16.74
C ASP A 124 -3.76 -19.26 -17.13
N LYS A 125 -3.26 -18.21 -16.44
CA LYS A 125 -3.61 -16.81 -16.70
C LYS A 125 -2.67 -16.10 -17.68
N THR A 126 -1.72 -16.81 -18.25
CA THR A 126 -0.72 -16.25 -19.19
C THR A 126 -0.04 -14.98 -18.63
N PRO A 127 0.67 -15.06 -17.47
CA PRO A 127 1.26 -13.90 -16.83
C PRO A 127 2.20 -13.13 -17.76
N GLY A 128 2.09 -11.80 -17.74
CA GLY A 128 2.95 -10.93 -18.56
C GLY A 128 2.64 -10.94 -20.06
N VAL A 129 1.53 -11.58 -20.48
CA VAL A 129 1.12 -11.63 -21.89
C VAL A 129 -0.22 -10.94 -22.04
N VAL A 130 -0.31 -10.03 -23.01
CA VAL A 130 -1.58 -9.37 -23.37
C VAL A 130 -2.64 -10.42 -23.69
N ARG A 131 -3.86 -10.22 -23.21
CA ARG A 131 -4.99 -11.13 -23.41
C ARG A 131 -5.26 -11.39 -24.89
N PRO A 132 -5.55 -12.64 -25.28
CA PRO A 132 -5.82 -12.99 -26.67
C PRO A 132 -7.31 -12.88 -27.05
N GLY A 133 -8.18 -12.42 -26.15
CA GLY A 133 -9.63 -12.36 -26.36
C GLY A 133 -10.32 -11.31 -25.50
N SER A 134 -11.64 -11.21 -25.63
CA SER A 134 -12.48 -10.29 -24.87
C SER A 134 -12.38 -10.54 -23.36
N ILE A 135 -12.58 -9.48 -22.57
CA ILE A 135 -12.60 -9.55 -21.12
C ILE A 135 -13.85 -8.89 -20.56
N TYR A 136 -14.42 -9.54 -19.55
CA TYR A 136 -15.64 -9.09 -18.89
C TYR A 136 -15.43 -9.05 -17.39
N ILE A 137 -15.67 -7.89 -16.78
CA ILE A 137 -15.75 -7.76 -15.33
C ILE A 137 -17.17 -8.04 -14.91
N ARG A 138 -17.35 -8.96 -13.97
CA ARG A 138 -18.66 -9.33 -13.45
C ARG A 138 -18.80 -8.91 -12.00
N ASP A 139 -19.99 -8.46 -11.67
CA ASP A 139 -20.38 -8.29 -10.27
C ASP A 139 -20.36 -9.66 -9.57
N TYR A 140 -19.78 -9.71 -8.38
CA TYR A 140 -19.58 -10.95 -7.64
C TYR A 140 -20.89 -11.57 -7.16
N ASP A 141 -21.85 -10.73 -6.75
CA ASP A 141 -23.09 -11.18 -6.14
C ASP A 141 -24.14 -11.54 -7.20
N THR A 142 -24.24 -10.73 -8.27
CA THR A 142 -25.26 -10.90 -9.32
C THR A 142 -24.76 -11.69 -10.52
N GLY A 143 -23.46 -11.77 -10.75
CA GLY A 143 -22.83 -12.36 -11.93
C GLY A 143 -23.03 -11.53 -13.21
N GLU A 144 -23.68 -10.37 -13.13
CA GLU A 144 -23.88 -9.46 -14.26
C GLU A 144 -22.56 -8.85 -14.75
N VAL A 145 -22.44 -8.64 -16.06
CA VAL A 145 -21.30 -7.94 -16.65
C VAL A 145 -21.42 -6.44 -16.31
N VAL A 146 -20.53 -5.94 -15.48
CA VAL A 146 -20.47 -4.52 -15.08
C VAL A 146 -19.52 -3.72 -15.96
N TYR A 147 -18.53 -4.36 -16.58
CA TYR A 147 -17.63 -3.72 -17.54
C TYR A 147 -17.15 -4.72 -18.59
N GLU A 148 -17.07 -4.27 -19.83
CA GLU A 148 -16.45 -4.95 -20.96
C GLU A 148 -15.27 -4.11 -21.46
N GLY A 149 -14.07 -4.70 -21.48
CA GLY A 149 -12.86 -4.05 -21.97
C GLY A 149 -12.92 -3.79 -23.49
N PRO A 150 -12.04 -2.93 -24.03
CA PRO A 150 -11.96 -2.69 -25.47
C PRO A 150 -11.72 -3.99 -26.25
N ASP A 151 -12.11 -3.99 -27.53
CA ASP A 151 -11.81 -5.08 -28.44
C ASP A 151 -10.34 -5.45 -28.38
N VAL A 152 -10.04 -6.75 -28.44
CA VAL A 152 -8.69 -7.27 -28.23
C VAL A 152 -7.69 -6.70 -29.25
N GLU A 153 -8.12 -6.45 -30.46
CA GLU A 153 -7.32 -5.88 -31.55
C GLU A 153 -6.85 -4.45 -31.25
N LEU A 154 -7.58 -3.71 -30.40
CA LEU A 154 -7.25 -2.35 -30.00
C LEU A 154 -6.25 -2.30 -28.84
N VAL A 155 -6.16 -3.37 -28.05
CA VAL A 155 -5.38 -3.37 -26.79
C VAL A 155 -3.91 -3.05 -27.00
N PRO A 156 -3.18 -3.64 -27.96
CA PRO A 156 -1.78 -3.28 -28.18
C PRO A 156 -1.59 -1.79 -28.49
N GLY A 157 -2.41 -1.23 -29.39
CA GLY A 157 -2.35 0.18 -29.73
C GLY A 157 -2.70 1.11 -28.58
N LEU A 158 -3.66 0.73 -27.71
CA LEU A 158 -3.99 1.49 -26.51
C LEU A 158 -2.88 1.43 -25.44
N LEU A 159 -2.18 0.30 -25.33
CA LEU A 159 -1.00 0.20 -24.47
C LEU A 159 0.14 1.09 -24.98
N ASP A 160 0.42 1.08 -26.29
CA ASP A 160 1.43 1.93 -26.89
C ASP A 160 1.09 3.42 -26.67
N GLU A 161 -0.17 3.80 -26.83
CA GLU A 161 -0.67 5.15 -26.56
C GLU A 161 -0.50 5.53 -25.08
N LEU A 162 -0.83 4.62 -24.15
CA LEU A 162 -0.62 4.82 -22.70
C LEU A 162 0.87 4.98 -22.38
N ILE A 163 1.74 4.18 -22.95
CA ILE A 163 3.18 4.25 -22.75
C ILE A 163 3.74 5.59 -23.29
N ALA A 164 3.30 6.02 -24.47
CA ALA A 164 3.68 7.31 -25.03
C ALA A 164 3.21 8.45 -24.11
N TRP A 165 1.97 8.40 -23.63
CA TRP A 165 1.43 9.39 -22.69
C TRP A 165 2.18 9.39 -21.36
N LEU A 166 2.52 8.24 -20.78
CA LEU A 166 3.31 8.14 -19.54
C LEU A 166 4.69 8.79 -19.67
N ASN A 167 5.32 8.69 -20.84
CA ASN A 167 6.66 9.26 -21.07
C ASN A 167 6.62 10.75 -21.44
N GLU A 168 5.62 11.21 -22.18
CA GLU A 168 5.65 12.49 -22.88
C GLU A 168 4.35 13.31 -22.76
N GLY A 169 3.23 12.68 -22.29
CA GLY A 169 1.93 13.34 -22.20
C GLY A 169 1.66 13.99 -20.86
N ASP A 170 0.92 15.10 -20.88
CA ASP A 170 0.41 15.83 -19.70
C ASP A 170 1.48 16.10 -18.63
N LEU A 171 2.72 16.38 -19.03
CA LEU A 171 3.85 16.58 -18.11
C LEU A 171 3.67 17.80 -17.20
N ASP A 172 2.84 18.77 -17.62
CA ASP A 172 2.50 19.97 -16.83
C ASP A 172 1.34 19.71 -15.83
N ALA A 173 0.66 18.57 -15.92
CA ALA A 173 -0.40 18.24 -14.98
C ALA A 173 0.19 17.82 -13.61
N PRO A 174 -0.51 18.13 -12.50
CA PRO A 174 -0.06 17.73 -11.18
C PRO A 174 0.17 16.21 -11.09
N GLY A 175 1.27 15.76 -10.45
CA GLY A 175 1.66 14.36 -10.38
C GLY A 175 0.56 13.43 -9.83
N TYR A 176 -0.24 13.90 -8.88
CA TYR A 176 -1.39 13.13 -8.35
C TYR A 176 -2.49 12.92 -9.41
N VAL A 177 -2.70 13.91 -10.27
CA VAL A 177 -3.67 13.81 -11.37
C VAL A 177 -3.15 12.86 -12.45
N ARG A 178 -1.87 13.01 -12.86
CA ARG A 178 -1.23 12.08 -13.81
C ARG A 178 -1.27 10.63 -13.30
N ALA A 179 -0.98 10.43 -12.03
CA ALA A 179 -1.03 9.09 -11.41
C ALA A 179 -2.45 8.51 -11.41
N ALA A 180 -3.47 9.33 -11.12
CA ALA A 180 -4.88 8.93 -11.20
C ALA A 180 -5.28 8.57 -12.64
N MET A 181 -4.85 9.35 -13.63
CA MET A 181 -5.16 9.08 -15.05
C MET A 181 -4.42 7.85 -15.60
N ALA A 182 -3.18 7.62 -15.16
CA ALA A 182 -2.45 6.39 -15.47
C ALA A 182 -3.19 5.14 -14.97
N HIS A 183 -3.68 5.19 -13.73
CA HIS A 183 -4.48 4.13 -13.14
C HIS A 183 -5.78 3.91 -13.93
N LEU A 184 -6.56 4.98 -14.17
CA LEU A 184 -7.82 4.90 -14.91
C LEU A 184 -7.64 4.25 -16.28
N ASN A 185 -6.69 4.77 -17.06
CA ASN A 185 -6.47 4.26 -18.40
C ASN A 185 -6.06 2.79 -18.39
N LEU A 186 -5.13 2.39 -17.51
CA LEU A 186 -4.69 0.99 -17.47
C LEU A 186 -5.81 0.05 -17.00
N VAL A 187 -6.57 0.40 -15.96
CA VAL A 187 -7.64 -0.45 -15.46
C VAL A 187 -8.78 -0.59 -16.46
N LYS A 188 -9.03 0.44 -17.26
CA LYS A 188 -10.07 0.41 -18.33
C LYS A 188 -9.60 -0.29 -19.60
N ILE A 189 -8.34 -0.16 -20.02
CA ILE A 189 -7.78 -0.96 -21.11
C ILE A 189 -7.83 -2.45 -20.78
N HIS A 190 -7.55 -2.80 -19.52
CA HIS A 190 -7.60 -4.17 -18.99
C HIS A 190 -6.79 -5.16 -19.82
N PRO A 191 -5.47 -4.94 -19.99
CA PRO A 191 -4.70 -5.61 -21.03
C PRO A 191 -4.39 -7.09 -20.75
N TRP A 192 -4.49 -7.57 -19.50
CA TRP A 192 -4.17 -8.94 -19.15
C TRP A 192 -5.42 -9.74 -18.74
N ARG A 193 -5.26 -11.06 -18.65
CA ARG A 193 -6.34 -11.93 -18.16
C ARG A 193 -6.62 -11.78 -16.68
N ASP A 194 -5.60 -11.36 -15.91
CA ASP A 194 -5.69 -11.19 -14.45
C ASP A 194 -4.66 -10.16 -13.96
N GLY A 195 -4.85 -9.66 -12.75
CA GLY A 195 -3.94 -8.71 -12.10
C GLY A 195 -4.08 -7.26 -12.55
N ASN A 196 -5.05 -6.90 -13.39
CA ASN A 196 -5.19 -5.53 -13.91
C ASN A 196 -5.45 -4.49 -12.83
N GLY A 197 -6.27 -4.79 -11.82
CA GLY A 197 -6.51 -3.89 -10.70
C GLY A 197 -5.24 -3.63 -9.89
N ARG A 198 -4.53 -4.68 -9.51
CA ARG A 198 -3.24 -4.56 -8.81
C ARG A 198 -2.20 -3.79 -9.64
N MET A 199 -2.12 -4.08 -10.94
CA MET A 199 -1.23 -3.36 -11.85
C MET A 199 -1.54 -1.87 -11.94
N SER A 200 -2.81 -1.48 -12.01
CA SER A 200 -3.22 -0.07 -12.11
C SER A 200 -2.89 0.70 -10.84
N ARG A 201 -3.08 0.10 -9.66
CA ARG A 201 -2.67 0.68 -8.38
C ARG A 201 -1.15 0.78 -8.26
N ALA A 202 -0.44 -0.24 -8.70
CA ALA A 202 1.03 -0.24 -8.73
C ALA A 202 1.60 0.79 -9.72
N LEU A 203 0.98 0.96 -10.90
CA LEU A 203 1.35 2.00 -11.85
C LEU A 203 1.16 3.40 -11.28
N GLN A 204 0.03 3.66 -10.60
CA GLN A 204 -0.20 4.90 -9.88
C GLN A 204 0.94 5.19 -8.88
N THR A 205 1.33 4.19 -8.12
CA THR A 205 2.44 4.30 -7.15
C THR A 205 3.78 4.57 -7.84
N LEU A 206 4.04 3.95 -8.99
CA LEU A 206 5.25 4.19 -9.78
C LEU A 206 5.31 5.62 -10.34
N VAL A 207 4.20 6.11 -10.90
CA VAL A 207 4.13 7.50 -11.43
C VAL A 207 4.44 8.50 -10.31
N LEU A 208 3.81 8.39 -9.15
CA LEU A 208 4.09 9.25 -7.99
C LEU A 208 5.53 9.14 -7.49
N GLY A 209 6.08 7.93 -7.48
CA GLY A 209 7.47 7.69 -7.08
C GLY A 209 8.46 8.35 -8.03
N ARG A 210 8.16 8.39 -9.33
CA ARG A 210 8.97 9.07 -10.34
C ARG A 210 8.94 10.60 -10.24
N ASP A 211 7.82 11.15 -9.81
CA ASP A 211 7.68 12.59 -9.55
C ASP A 211 8.39 13.03 -8.25
N GLN A 212 9.03 12.11 -7.54
CA GLN A 212 9.83 12.32 -6.32
C GLN A 212 9.12 13.11 -5.21
N ILE A 213 7.79 13.08 -5.20
CA ILE A 213 6.98 13.77 -4.19
C ILE A 213 7.23 13.18 -2.81
N THR A 214 7.18 11.84 -2.72
CA THR A 214 7.57 11.04 -1.54
C THR A 214 8.01 9.66 -1.98
N THR A 215 8.62 8.88 -1.07
CA THR A 215 8.88 7.47 -1.35
C THR A 215 7.56 6.69 -1.45
N PRO A 216 7.49 5.62 -2.28
CA PRO A 216 6.25 4.90 -2.58
C PRO A 216 5.46 4.44 -1.35
N GLU A 217 6.13 3.99 -0.28
CA GLU A 217 5.50 3.54 0.96
C GLU A 217 4.69 4.63 1.69
N PHE A 218 5.02 5.90 1.47
CA PHE A 218 4.31 7.03 2.07
C PHE A 218 3.27 7.67 1.14
N SER A 219 3.33 7.40 -0.16
CA SER A 219 2.40 7.98 -1.16
C SER A 219 1.28 7.03 -1.58
N SER A 220 1.38 5.73 -1.30
CA SER A 220 0.34 4.75 -1.66
C SER A 220 -0.99 5.06 -0.97
N ILE A 221 -2.08 4.94 -1.74
CA ILE A 221 -3.46 5.05 -1.26
C ILE A 221 -4.14 3.70 -1.07
N GLU A 222 -3.43 2.61 -1.30
CA GLU A 222 -4.00 1.26 -1.35
C GLU A 222 -4.59 0.82 -0.01
N GLU A 223 -3.97 1.22 1.12
CA GLU A 223 -4.53 0.99 2.44
C GLU A 223 -5.92 1.63 2.61
N TRP A 224 -6.12 2.82 2.05
CA TRP A 224 -7.41 3.49 2.10
C TRP A 224 -8.41 2.82 1.16
N LEU A 225 -7.99 2.48 -0.06
CA LEU A 225 -8.82 1.80 -1.06
C LEU A 225 -9.30 0.42 -0.58
N GLY A 226 -8.48 -0.31 0.18
CA GLY A 226 -8.79 -1.64 0.69
C GLY A 226 -9.79 -1.69 1.86
N GLN A 227 -10.29 -0.53 2.35
CA GLN A 227 -11.38 -0.52 3.34
C GLN A 227 -12.69 -0.93 2.65
N PRO A 228 -13.48 -1.86 3.22
CA PRO A 228 -14.65 -2.43 2.53
C PRO A 228 -15.60 -1.40 1.92
N GLN A 229 -15.98 -0.38 2.70
CA GLN A 229 -16.87 0.69 2.23
C GLN A 229 -16.23 1.61 1.17
N VAL A 230 -14.91 1.71 1.14
CA VAL A 230 -14.16 2.48 0.14
C VAL A 230 -13.99 1.67 -1.12
N THR A 231 -13.73 0.38 -1.01
CA THR A 231 -13.65 -0.55 -2.17
C THR A 231 -14.94 -0.53 -2.99
N LEU A 232 -16.10 -0.50 -2.34
CA LEU A 232 -17.38 -0.35 -3.04
C LEU A 232 -17.48 0.98 -3.79
N LYS A 233 -17.05 2.08 -3.18
CA LYS A 233 -17.01 3.41 -3.82
C LYS A 233 -16.01 3.46 -4.99
N TYR A 234 -14.87 2.80 -4.84
CA TYR A 234 -13.86 2.68 -5.89
C TYR A 234 -14.44 2.02 -7.15
N TYR A 235 -15.15 0.90 -7.00
CA TYR A 235 -15.81 0.25 -8.13
C TYR A 235 -16.95 1.08 -8.71
N ALA A 236 -17.75 1.76 -7.85
CA ALA A 236 -18.82 2.64 -8.30
C ALA A 236 -18.30 3.78 -9.17
N VAL A 237 -17.26 4.50 -8.73
CA VAL A 237 -16.66 5.60 -9.50
C VAL A 237 -16.02 5.10 -10.80
N LEU A 238 -15.37 3.94 -10.79
CA LEU A 238 -14.88 3.32 -12.03
C LEU A 238 -16.05 2.99 -13.00
N GLY A 239 -17.19 2.54 -12.47
CA GLY A 239 -18.39 2.28 -13.28
C GLY A 239 -19.01 3.55 -13.87
N GLU A 240 -19.00 4.66 -13.14
CA GLU A 240 -19.50 5.97 -13.59
C GLU A 240 -18.67 6.51 -14.77
N VAL A 241 -17.35 6.39 -14.70
CA VAL A 241 -16.44 6.89 -15.74
C VAL A 241 -16.44 5.94 -16.94
N GLY A 242 -17.05 6.39 -18.06
CA GLY A 242 -17.13 5.66 -19.32
C GLY A 242 -18.15 4.52 -19.33
N GLY A 243 -18.86 4.25 -18.24
CA GLY A 243 -19.94 3.26 -18.18
C GLY A 243 -19.46 1.82 -18.38
N ARG A 244 -20.35 1.00 -18.96
CA ARG A 244 -20.19 -0.45 -19.10
C ARG A 244 -19.22 -0.88 -20.21
N LEU A 245 -18.99 -0.04 -21.20
CA LEU A 245 -18.12 -0.32 -22.35
C LEU A 245 -16.92 0.62 -22.35
N TRP A 246 -15.89 0.27 -23.10
CA TRP A 246 -14.79 1.21 -23.38
C TRP A 246 -15.32 2.49 -24.02
N SER A 247 -15.26 3.61 -23.30
CA SER A 247 -15.75 4.91 -23.75
C SER A 247 -14.88 6.04 -23.22
N PRO A 248 -13.75 6.33 -23.89
CA PRO A 248 -12.73 7.28 -23.40
C PRO A 248 -13.16 8.76 -23.44
N HIS A 249 -14.34 9.06 -23.97
CA HIS A 249 -14.89 10.43 -24.01
C HIS A 249 -15.67 10.83 -22.75
N GLY A 250 -15.78 9.94 -21.74
CA GLY A 250 -16.47 10.22 -20.50
C GLY A 250 -15.75 11.27 -19.66
N ASP A 251 -16.51 11.99 -18.81
CA ASP A 251 -15.94 12.90 -17.83
C ASP A 251 -15.14 12.10 -16.78
N THR A 252 -13.89 12.51 -16.55
CA THR A 252 -12.95 11.87 -15.63
C THR A 252 -12.78 12.64 -14.32
N LEU A 253 -13.46 13.76 -14.12
CA LEU A 253 -13.30 14.61 -12.95
C LEU A 253 -13.71 13.91 -11.66
N SER A 254 -14.80 13.12 -11.68
CA SER A 254 -15.24 12.33 -10.52
C SER A 254 -14.18 11.32 -10.07
N TRP A 255 -13.48 10.68 -11.00
CA TRP A 255 -12.36 9.78 -10.70
C TRP A 255 -11.16 10.52 -10.10
N VAL A 256 -10.77 11.65 -10.70
CA VAL A 256 -9.65 12.45 -10.19
C VAL A 256 -9.96 12.93 -8.78
N ARG A 257 -11.17 13.44 -8.50
CA ARG A 257 -11.61 13.85 -7.16
C ARG A 257 -11.59 12.70 -6.16
N PHE A 258 -12.02 11.51 -6.57
CA PHE A 258 -11.93 10.32 -5.74
C PHE A 258 -10.47 10.00 -5.35
N CYS A 259 -9.55 10.06 -6.32
CA CYS A 259 -8.12 9.84 -6.05
C CYS A 259 -7.50 10.95 -5.19
N LEU A 260 -7.82 12.22 -5.42
CA LEU A 260 -7.35 13.32 -4.59
C LEU A 260 -7.85 13.20 -3.15
N ARG A 261 -9.13 12.85 -2.95
CA ARG A 261 -9.67 12.53 -1.62
C ARG A 261 -8.88 11.41 -0.95
N ALA A 262 -8.58 10.33 -1.68
CA ALA A 262 -7.79 9.21 -1.19
C ALA A 262 -6.39 9.65 -0.74
N HIS A 263 -5.70 10.43 -1.56
CA HIS A 263 -4.38 10.96 -1.24
C HIS A 263 -4.38 11.89 -0.04
N HIS A 264 -5.38 12.77 0.07
CA HIS A 264 -5.53 13.69 1.20
C HIS A 264 -5.75 12.94 2.51
N LEU A 265 -6.71 12.00 2.55
CA LEU A 265 -7.01 11.21 3.74
C LEU A 265 -5.84 10.28 4.12
N GLN A 266 -5.16 9.71 3.16
CA GLN A 266 -3.98 8.89 3.43
C GLN A 266 -2.79 9.72 3.91
N ALA A 267 -2.59 10.93 3.40
CA ALA A 267 -1.56 11.85 3.89
C ALA A 267 -1.78 12.21 5.37
N GLN A 268 -3.02 12.55 5.76
CA GLN A 268 -3.37 12.77 7.18
C GLN A 268 -3.08 11.55 8.05
N ARG A 269 -3.44 10.35 7.57
CA ARG A 269 -3.21 9.09 8.30
C ARG A 269 -1.73 8.83 8.51
N VAL A 270 -0.91 9.03 7.48
CA VAL A 270 0.55 8.85 7.57
C VAL A 270 1.18 9.89 8.49
N ALA A 271 0.77 11.16 8.39
CA ALA A 271 1.24 12.23 9.27
C ALA A 271 0.93 11.94 10.74
N ARG A 272 -0.28 11.43 11.03
CA ARG A 272 -0.67 10.99 12.37
C ARG A 272 0.23 9.86 12.88
N ARG A 273 0.42 8.81 12.10
CA ARG A 273 1.28 7.68 12.49
C ARG A 273 2.71 8.10 12.76
N LEU A 274 3.21 9.06 12.00
CA LEU A 274 4.55 9.60 12.23
C LEU A 274 4.64 10.34 13.57
N ALA A 275 3.64 11.15 13.90
CA ALA A 275 3.56 11.84 15.18
C ALA A 275 3.43 10.85 16.36
N GLU A 276 2.49 9.90 16.24
CA GLU A 276 2.30 8.83 17.25
C GLU A 276 3.56 7.97 17.43
N ALA A 277 4.30 7.69 16.36
CA ALA A 277 5.55 6.94 16.45
C ALA A 277 6.58 7.62 17.34
N GLY A 278 6.76 8.93 17.22
CA GLY A 278 7.66 9.69 18.09
C GLY A 278 7.19 9.72 19.53
N GLU A 279 5.91 9.99 19.78
CA GLU A 279 5.35 10.05 21.14
C GLU A 279 5.44 8.71 21.86
N ILE A 280 5.01 7.63 21.20
CA ILE A 280 5.05 6.30 21.79
C ILE A 280 6.48 5.82 22.06
N TRP A 281 7.41 6.13 21.15
CA TRP A 281 8.80 5.75 21.33
C TRP A 281 9.38 6.36 22.60
N VAL A 282 9.22 7.68 22.80
CA VAL A 282 9.68 8.39 24.00
C VAL A 282 9.00 7.86 25.27
N LEU A 283 7.70 7.54 25.21
CA LEU A 283 6.99 6.94 26.32
C LEU A 283 7.57 5.57 26.71
N LEU A 284 7.81 4.71 25.70
CA LEU A 284 8.33 3.36 25.91
C LEU A 284 9.78 3.40 26.42
N GLU A 285 10.62 4.33 25.97
CA GLU A 285 11.98 4.53 26.52
C GLU A 285 11.95 4.79 28.03
N LYS A 286 11.10 5.72 28.47
CA LYS A 286 10.94 6.03 29.91
C LYS A 286 10.47 4.82 30.71
N GLN A 287 9.59 4.00 30.14
CA GLN A 287 9.07 2.81 30.82
C GLN A 287 10.13 1.70 30.92
N ILE A 288 10.91 1.50 29.87
CA ILE A 288 12.01 0.52 29.84
C ILE A 288 13.10 0.92 30.85
N GLU A 289 13.44 2.20 30.93
CA GLU A 289 14.40 2.73 31.90
C GLU A 289 13.90 2.53 33.35
N ALA A 290 12.64 2.89 33.63
CA ALA A 290 12.03 2.71 34.96
C ALA A 290 11.96 1.25 35.40
N ASP A 291 11.81 0.30 34.47
CA ASP A 291 11.82 -1.13 34.76
C ASP A 291 13.24 -1.74 34.86
N GLY A 292 14.30 -0.95 34.59
CA GLY A 292 15.69 -1.42 34.58
C GLY A 292 15.97 -2.43 33.45
N LEU A 293 15.23 -2.36 32.34
CA LEU A 293 15.38 -3.24 31.19
C LEU A 293 16.40 -2.69 30.18
N ASN A 294 16.85 -3.53 29.27
CA ASN A 294 17.80 -3.10 28.23
C ASN A 294 17.15 -2.08 27.29
N PRO A 295 17.76 -0.90 27.01
CA PRO A 295 17.20 0.14 26.16
C PRO A 295 16.79 -0.32 24.75
N ARG A 296 17.45 -1.34 24.19
CA ARG A 296 17.07 -1.89 22.88
C ARG A 296 15.69 -2.58 22.88
N ALA A 297 15.19 -2.98 24.05
CA ALA A 297 13.87 -3.60 24.17
C ALA A 297 12.70 -2.67 23.78
N VAL A 298 12.96 -1.36 23.66
CA VAL A 298 11.99 -0.37 23.16
C VAL A 298 11.49 -0.76 21.76
N SER A 299 12.38 -1.23 20.87
CA SER A 299 11.97 -1.63 19.51
C SER A 299 11.00 -2.81 19.51
N ALA A 300 11.17 -3.78 20.42
CA ALA A 300 10.22 -4.89 20.59
C ALA A 300 8.85 -4.40 21.06
N LEU A 301 8.82 -3.43 21.98
CA LEU A 301 7.58 -2.83 22.48
C LEU A 301 6.89 -1.99 21.42
N TYR A 302 7.66 -1.19 20.67
CA TYR A 302 7.13 -0.40 19.57
C TYR A 302 6.51 -1.30 18.50
N GLU A 303 7.18 -2.39 18.10
CA GLU A 303 6.65 -3.37 17.15
C GLU A 303 5.30 -3.94 17.62
N VAL A 304 5.17 -4.32 18.90
CA VAL A 304 3.92 -4.83 19.46
C VAL A 304 2.86 -3.73 19.62
N PHE A 305 3.27 -2.48 19.79
CA PHE A 305 2.35 -1.34 19.79
C PHE A 305 1.72 -1.12 18.40
N VAL A 306 2.52 -1.10 17.35
CA VAL A 306 2.03 -0.84 15.98
C VAL A 306 1.38 -2.07 15.36
N ASN A 307 1.88 -3.27 15.68
CA ASN A 307 1.40 -4.57 15.26
C ASN A 307 0.81 -5.35 16.44
N ARG A 308 0.10 -6.44 16.16
CA ARG A 308 -0.46 -7.28 17.22
C ARG A 308 0.46 -8.39 17.68
N ARG A 309 1.50 -8.68 16.90
CA ARG A 309 2.40 -9.82 17.10
C ARG A 309 3.84 -9.42 16.83
N LEU A 310 4.75 -10.00 17.60
CA LEU A 310 6.19 -9.91 17.40
C LEU A 310 6.79 -11.31 17.41
N ARG A 311 7.52 -11.68 16.38
CA ARG A 311 8.36 -12.89 16.37
C ARG A 311 9.76 -12.56 16.89
N ARG A 312 10.37 -13.54 17.60
CA ARG A 312 11.77 -13.41 18.05
C ARG A 312 12.75 -13.11 16.92
N THR A 313 12.57 -13.79 15.79
CA THR A 313 13.40 -13.62 14.58
C THR A 313 13.37 -12.18 14.09
N ARG A 314 12.21 -11.55 14.12
CA ARG A 314 12.04 -10.15 13.75
C ARG A 314 12.80 -9.21 14.68
N TYR A 315 12.59 -9.32 15.99
CA TYR A 315 13.32 -8.51 16.98
C TYR A 315 14.84 -8.72 16.89
N GLN A 316 15.25 -9.98 16.67
CA GLN A 316 16.65 -10.34 16.47
C GLN A 316 17.27 -9.64 15.25
N ALA A 317 16.54 -9.57 14.14
CA ALA A 317 16.98 -8.92 12.91
C ALA A 317 17.05 -7.38 13.06
N ASP A 318 16.01 -6.78 13.66
CA ASP A 318 15.92 -5.33 13.82
C ASP A 318 17.03 -4.77 14.72
N GLU A 319 17.40 -5.47 15.78
CA GLU A 319 18.43 -5.03 16.74
C GLU A 319 19.80 -5.74 16.53
N VAL A 320 19.94 -6.54 15.48
CA VAL A 320 21.17 -7.28 15.15
C VAL A 320 21.68 -8.10 16.37
N LEU A 321 20.79 -8.92 16.96
CA LEU A 321 21.04 -9.68 18.18
C LEU A 321 21.40 -11.14 17.92
N SER A 322 22.16 -11.73 18.87
CA SER A 322 22.20 -13.17 18.99
C SER A 322 20.85 -13.72 19.47
N GLN A 323 20.57 -14.99 19.17
CA GLN A 323 19.35 -15.65 19.63
C GLN A 323 19.19 -15.57 21.15
N GLY A 324 20.29 -15.78 21.90
CA GLY A 324 20.25 -15.76 23.36
C GLY A 324 19.94 -14.38 23.94
N GLN A 325 20.38 -13.29 23.30
CA GLN A 325 20.06 -11.93 23.71
C GLN A 325 18.56 -11.65 23.46
N ALA A 326 18.06 -11.94 22.26
CA ALA A 326 16.65 -11.73 21.93
C ALA A 326 15.72 -12.53 22.87
N VAL A 327 16.07 -13.79 23.18
CA VAL A 327 15.27 -14.61 24.09
C VAL A 327 15.24 -14.02 25.52
N ARG A 328 16.38 -13.52 26.03
CA ARG A 328 16.43 -12.90 27.36
C ARG A 328 15.56 -11.65 27.40
N ASP A 329 15.74 -10.73 26.46
CA ASP A 329 14.99 -9.48 26.44
C ASP A 329 13.46 -9.73 26.36
N LEU A 330 13.02 -10.62 25.46
CA LEU A 330 11.59 -10.96 25.32
C LEU A 330 11.00 -11.65 26.56
N ARG A 331 11.80 -12.48 27.25
CA ARG A 331 11.42 -13.10 28.51
C ARG A 331 11.26 -12.04 29.62
N ASP A 332 12.21 -11.11 29.72
CA ASP A 332 12.22 -10.07 30.73
C ASP A 332 11.03 -9.10 30.51
N LEU A 333 10.74 -8.75 29.25
CA LEU A 333 9.54 -7.99 28.87
C LEU A 333 8.23 -8.73 29.24
N ALA A 334 8.19 -10.04 29.03
CA ALA A 334 7.03 -10.84 29.42
C ALA A 334 6.87 -10.93 30.96
N ALA A 335 7.96 -11.09 31.70
CA ALA A 335 7.95 -11.10 33.17
C ALA A 335 7.46 -9.77 33.76
N LYS A 336 7.72 -8.64 33.10
CA LYS A 336 7.23 -7.31 33.50
C LYS A 336 5.81 -7.00 33.00
N GLY A 337 5.14 -7.93 32.31
CA GLY A 337 3.77 -7.78 31.82
C GLY A 337 3.61 -6.89 30.56
N TRP A 338 4.70 -6.60 29.87
CA TRP A 338 4.68 -5.88 28.61
C TRP A 338 4.24 -6.75 27.43
N LEU A 339 4.69 -8.01 27.44
CA LEU A 339 4.41 -8.99 26.38
C LEU A 339 3.72 -10.22 26.97
N ARG A 340 2.95 -10.90 26.13
CA ARG A 340 2.37 -12.21 26.43
C ARG A 340 2.81 -13.19 25.35
N PRO A 341 3.52 -14.29 25.70
CA PRO A 341 3.94 -15.31 24.75
C PRO A 341 2.76 -16.21 24.34
N TYR A 342 2.72 -16.57 23.06
CA TYR A 342 1.78 -17.54 22.47
C TYR A 342 2.52 -18.54 21.59
N GLY A 343 1.95 -19.74 21.49
CA GLY A 343 2.50 -20.81 20.67
C GLY A 343 3.82 -21.39 21.18
N GLU A 344 4.29 -22.42 20.49
CA GLU A 344 5.52 -23.13 20.81
C GLU A 344 6.44 -23.19 19.59
N THR A 345 7.72 -23.40 19.83
CA THR A 345 8.75 -23.63 18.81
C THR A 345 8.75 -22.58 17.68
N LYS A 346 8.62 -23.01 16.42
CA LYS A 346 8.65 -22.13 15.22
C LYS A 346 7.44 -21.19 15.13
N GLY A 347 6.28 -21.57 15.66
CA GLY A 347 5.06 -20.76 15.69
C GLY A 347 5.01 -19.77 16.87
N ARG A 348 6.04 -19.66 17.70
CA ARG A 348 6.03 -18.78 18.87
C ARG A 348 6.08 -17.32 18.47
N TYR A 349 5.12 -16.55 19.02
CA TYR A 349 5.07 -15.09 18.89
C TYR A 349 4.73 -14.45 20.24
N TYR A 350 4.90 -13.14 20.32
CA TYR A 350 4.56 -12.32 21.48
C TYR A 350 3.48 -11.32 21.08
N ALA A 351 2.44 -11.21 21.91
CA ALA A 351 1.36 -10.25 21.75
C ALA A 351 1.43 -9.18 22.86
N PRO A 352 0.64 -8.08 22.76
CA PRO A 352 0.54 -7.08 23.81
C PRO A 352 0.20 -7.70 25.17
N GLY A 353 1.02 -7.43 26.18
CA GLY A 353 0.69 -7.73 27.56
C GLY A 353 -0.25 -6.69 28.17
N PRO A 354 -0.71 -6.88 29.42
CA PRO A 354 -1.66 -5.95 30.07
C PRO A 354 -1.23 -4.50 30.07
N ARG A 355 0.06 -4.21 30.32
CA ARG A 355 0.61 -2.86 30.35
C ARG A 355 0.55 -2.20 28.97
N MET A 356 0.90 -2.94 27.90
CA MET A 356 0.84 -2.46 26.53
C MET A 356 -0.61 -2.23 26.08
N ALA A 357 -1.55 -3.06 26.51
CA ALA A 357 -2.97 -2.92 26.19
C ALA A 357 -3.54 -1.57 26.69
N VAL A 358 -3.14 -1.12 27.89
CA VAL A 358 -3.55 0.18 28.44
C VAL A 358 -3.04 1.33 27.58
N ILE A 359 -1.76 1.30 27.20
CA ILE A 359 -1.17 2.35 26.34
C ILE A 359 -1.88 2.39 24.98
N LYS A 360 -2.14 1.22 24.37
CA LYS A 360 -2.85 1.16 23.08
C LYS A 360 -4.26 1.74 23.17
N ALA A 361 -4.98 1.50 24.26
CA ALA A 361 -6.31 2.04 24.47
C ALA A 361 -6.28 3.58 24.58
N ASP A 362 -5.36 4.13 25.35
CA ASP A 362 -5.19 5.58 25.51
C ASP A 362 -4.89 6.29 24.19
N PHE A 363 -4.00 5.74 23.36
CA PHE A 363 -3.71 6.30 22.03
C PHE A 363 -4.91 6.18 21.08
N ALA A 364 -5.68 5.09 21.17
CA ALA A 364 -6.88 4.93 20.34
C ALA A 364 -7.98 5.93 20.69
N GLU A 365 -8.15 6.26 21.98
CA GLU A 365 -9.14 7.26 22.44
C GLU A 365 -8.81 8.69 22.01
N ARG A 366 -7.52 9.01 21.83
CA ARG A 366 -7.05 10.33 21.37
C ARG A 366 -7.17 10.54 19.87
N ALA A 367 -7.46 9.49 19.09
CA ALA A 367 -7.47 9.55 17.64
C ALA A 367 -8.63 10.39 17.11
N GLU A 368 -8.32 11.55 16.55
CA GLU A 368 -9.31 12.42 15.89
C GLU A 368 -9.75 11.83 14.54
N PRO A 369 -10.99 12.07 14.09
CA PRO A 369 -11.44 11.69 12.75
C PRO A 369 -10.61 12.40 11.66
N LEU A 370 -10.41 11.73 10.53
CA LEU A 370 -9.79 12.38 9.37
C LEU A 370 -10.75 13.36 8.72
N ARG A 371 -10.24 14.52 8.29
CA ARG A 371 -11.03 15.55 7.61
C ARG A 371 -11.17 15.22 6.14
N ASP A 372 -12.38 15.05 5.64
CA ASP A 372 -12.66 14.93 4.21
C ASP A 372 -12.45 16.29 3.52
N PRO A 373 -11.61 16.41 2.47
CA PRO A 373 -11.30 17.69 1.84
C PRO A 373 -12.42 18.25 0.97
N TYR A 374 -13.45 17.45 0.67
CA TYR A 374 -14.57 17.84 -0.18
C TYR A 374 -15.89 18.05 0.58
N VAL A 375 -15.85 18.03 1.92
CA VAL A 375 -17.01 18.25 2.80
C VAL A 375 -16.84 19.55 3.60
#